data_d9e57f8acc74cc27a2a9fd253adec66f
#
_entry.id   d9e57f8acc74cc27a2a9fd253adec66f
#
_cell.length_a   1.000
_cell.length_b   1.000
_cell.length_c   1.000
_cell.angle_alpha   90.00
_cell.angle_beta   90.00
_cell.angle_gamma   90.00
#
_symmetry.space_group_name_H-M   'P 1'
#
loop_
_entity.id
_entity.type
_entity.pdbx_description
1 polymer ?
#
loop_
_entity_poly.entity_id
_entity_poly.type
_entity_poly.pdbx_seq_one_letter_code
_entity_poly.pdbx_strand_id
1 'polypeptide(L)'
;MSGRFRALLLRSAGVGAALLLIAAAASAQAAAEGKWWKRPRIASELQLSADQGDQLEKIFARVKPKLIDLRADLQKKQFAYDQAMSAEKSDRKEVEALIEAREQARSALQKELALMELDMKQVLRPDQREKLARMRENARQMMQERRRRTRDASPSDEDLVAPPPTPKPR
;
A
#
# COMPACT_ATOMS: atom_id res chain seq x y z
N MET A 1 -2.16 58.62 -8.95
CA MET A 1 -2.93 57.47 -9.45
C MET A 1 -2.03 56.27 -9.57
N SER A 2 -1.66 55.61 -8.50
CA SER A 2 -0.70 54.47 -8.57
C SER A 2 -0.79 53.52 -7.38
N GLY A 3 -1.98 53.17 -6.92
CA GLY A 3 -2.14 52.29 -5.74
C GLY A 3 -3.02 51.03 -5.93
N ARG A 4 -3.73 50.92 -7.07
CA ARG A 4 -4.77 49.89 -7.24
C ARG A 4 -4.33 48.65 -8.06
N PHE A 5 -3.18 48.67 -8.71
CA PHE A 5 -2.72 47.57 -9.55
C PHE A 5 -1.87 46.50 -8.84
N ARG A 6 -1.35 46.81 -7.64
CA ARG A 6 -0.54 45.82 -6.87
C ARG A 6 -1.35 44.81 -6.07
N ALA A 7 -2.62 45.06 -5.78
CA ALA A 7 -3.46 44.16 -4.99
C ALA A 7 -4.10 43.01 -5.81
N LEU A 8 -4.08 43.08 -7.15
CA LEU A 8 -4.69 42.04 -7.99
C LEU A 8 -3.77 40.88 -8.31
N LEU A 9 -2.45 41.09 -8.27
CA LEU A 9 -1.46 40.03 -8.58
C LEU A 9 -1.16 39.08 -7.40
N LEU A 10 -1.49 39.46 -6.17
CA LEU A 10 -1.28 38.61 -4.99
C LEU A 10 -2.45 37.63 -4.74
N ARG A 11 -3.62 37.83 -5.37
CA ARG A 11 -4.77 36.93 -5.20
C ARG A 11 -4.74 35.71 -6.12
N SER A 12 -4.04 35.75 -7.25
CA SER A 12 -3.95 34.64 -8.18
C SER A 12 -2.94 33.55 -7.77
N ALA A 13 -1.91 33.90 -7.00
CA ALA A 13 -0.92 32.94 -6.52
C ALA A 13 -1.46 31.99 -5.44
N GLY A 14 -2.45 32.42 -4.64
CA GLY A 14 -3.02 31.61 -3.56
C GLY A 14 -3.94 30.48 -4.06
N VAL A 15 -4.66 30.72 -5.15
CA VAL A 15 -5.61 29.71 -5.68
C VAL A 15 -4.88 28.56 -6.36
N GLY A 16 -3.78 28.84 -7.07
CA GLY A 16 -2.96 27.81 -7.71
C GLY A 16 -2.26 26.88 -6.72
N ALA A 17 -1.76 27.43 -5.62
CA ALA A 17 -1.10 26.65 -4.57
C ALA A 17 -2.08 25.74 -3.82
N ALA A 18 -3.31 26.24 -3.54
CA ALA A 18 -4.35 25.45 -2.87
C ALA A 18 -4.83 24.27 -3.74
N LEU A 19 -4.99 24.47 -5.05
CA LEU A 19 -5.39 23.41 -5.99
C LEU A 19 -4.29 22.33 -6.11
N LEU A 20 -3.01 22.69 -6.10
CA LEU A 20 -1.90 21.73 -6.12
C LEU A 20 -1.82 20.91 -4.84
N LEU A 21 -2.08 21.50 -3.68
CA LEU A 21 -2.10 20.78 -2.39
C LEU A 21 -3.28 19.81 -2.30
N ILE A 22 -4.46 20.18 -2.81
CA ILE A 22 -5.64 19.30 -2.85
C ILE A 22 -5.39 18.10 -3.78
N ALA A 23 -4.79 18.32 -4.95
CA ALA A 23 -4.45 17.24 -5.88
C ALA A 23 -3.40 16.27 -5.30
N ALA A 24 -2.40 16.76 -4.57
CA ALA A 24 -1.41 15.94 -3.89
C ALA A 24 -2.01 15.09 -2.76
N ALA A 25 -2.92 15.68 -1.97
CA ALA A 25 -3.63 14.96 -0.90
C ALA A 25 -4.54 13.85 -1.47
N ALA A 26 -5.28 14.12 -2.54
CA ALA A 26 -6.13 13.13 -3.21
C ALA A 26 -5.31 11.96 -3.78
N SER A 27 -4.12 12.23 -4.34
CA SER A 27 -3.21 11.20 -4.86
C SER A 27 -2.62 10.32 -3.76
N ALA A 28 -2.28 10.91 -2.61
CA ALA A 28 -1.77 10.17 -1.44
C ALA A 28 -2.86 9.25 -0.85
N GLN A 29 -4.09 9.74 -0.77
CA GLN A 29 -5.22 8.96 -0.27
C GLN A 29 -5.59 7.80 -1.21
N ALA A 30 -5.58 8.01 -2.52
CA ALA A 30 -5.77 6.96 -3.52
C ALA A 30 -4.66 5.88 -3.46
N ALA A 31 -3.44 6.29 -3.13
CA ALA A 31 -2.32 5.35 -2.90
C ALA A 31 -2.53 4.49 -1.64
N ALA A 32 -3.02 5.09 -0.54
CA ALA A 32 -3.33 4.39 0.71
C ALA A 32 -4.48 3.40 0.56
N GLU A 33 -5.47 3.71 -0.28
CA GLU A 33 -6.63 2.83 -0.56
C GLU A 33 -6.35 1.73 -1.59
N GLY A 34 -5.15 1.66 -2.18
CA GLY A 34 -4.81 0.68 -3.20
C GLY A 34 -5.41 0.97 -4.58
N LYS A 35 -5.97 2.17 -4.80
CA LYS A 35 -6.59 2.60 -6.06
C LYS A 35 -5.53 2.99 -7.10
N TRP A 36 -4.87 2.01 -7.69
CA TRP A 36 -3.80 2.23 -8.66
C TRP A 36 -4.27 3.03 -9.89
N TRP A 37 -5.53 2.92 -10.31
CA TRP A 37 -6.11 3.66 -11.44
C TRP A 37 -6.29 5.16 -11.18
N LYS A 38 -6.27 5.60 -9.93
CA LYS A 38 -6.29 7.02 -9.53
C LYS A 38 -4.88 7.63 -9.46
N ARG A 39 -3.83 6.84 -9.63
CA ARG A 39 -2.46 7.35 -9.66
C ARG A 39 -2.15 7.93 -11.03
N PRO A 40 -1.87 9.24 -11.16
CA PRO A 40 -1.75 9.91 -12.46
C PRO A 40 -0.74 9.23 -13.39
N ARG A 41 0.42 8.85 -12.85
CA ARG A 41 1.45 8.14 -13.61
C ARG A 41 0.94 6.82 -14.20
N ILE A 42 0.26 5.99 -13.43
CA ILE A 42 -0.24 4.68 -13.88
C ILE A 42 -1.37 4.87 -14.89
N ALA A 43 -2.32 5.76 -14.59
CA ALA A 43 -3.44 6.06 -15.49
C ALA A 43 -2.95 6.58 -16.84
N SER A 44 -1.97 7.49 -16.85
CA SER A 44 -1.36 8.02 -18.07
C SER A 44 -0.58 6.96 -18.83
N GLU A 45 0.28 6.18 -18.17
CA GLU A 45 1.05 5.12 -18.82
C GLU A 45 0.16 4.05 -19.46
N LEU A 46 -0.97 3.71 -18.82
CA LEU A 46 -1.95 2.77 -19.35
C LEU A 46 -2.91 3.40 -20.35
N GLN A 47 -2.90 4.72 -20.50
CA GLN A 47 -3.87 5.45 -21.33
C GLN A 47 -5.31 5.05 -21.00
N LEU A 48 -5.64 5.05 -19.69
CA LEU A 48 -6.99 4.73 -19.24
C LEU A 48 -7.97 5.78 -19.71
N SER A 49 -9.09 5.34 -20.32
CA SER A 49 -10.21 6.24 -20.62
C SER A 49 -10.95 6.64 -19.34
N ALA A 50 -11.69 7.74 -19.38
CA ALA A 50 -12.56 8.15 -18.27
C ALA A 50 -13.54 7.04 -17.89
N ASP A 51 -14.18 6.41 -18.88
CA ASP A 51 -15.12 5.31 -18.68
C ASP A 51 -14.48 4.09 -17.99
N GLN A 52 -13.23 3.75 -18.37
CA GLN A 52 -12.50 2.69 -17.69
C GLN A 52 -12.20 3.06 -16.22
N GLY A 53 -11.82 4.30 -15.97
CA GLY A 53 -11.62 4.81 -14.61
C GLY A 53 -12.87 4.70 -13.74
N ASP A 54 -14.03 5.05 -14.30
CA ASP A 54 -15.33 4.97 -13.63
C ASP A 54 -15.77 3.53 -13.38
N GLN A 55 -15.54 2.63 -14.33
CA GLN A 55 -15.84 1.21 -14.15
C GLN A 55 -14.98 0.59 -13.05
N LEU A 56 -13.69 0.89 -13.01
CA LEU A 56 -12.78 0.43 -11.94
C LEU A 56 -13.22 0.97 -10.57
N GLU A 57 -13.64 2.23 -10.50
CA GLU A 57 -14.16 2.83 -9.26
C GLU A 57 -15.45 2.15 -8.80
N LYS A 58 -16.37 1.84 -9.71
CA LYS A 58 -17.63 1.12 -9.40
C LYS A 58 -17.35 -0.29 -8.86
N ILE A 59 -16.43 -1.03 -9.46
CA ILE A 59 -16.02 -2.36 -8.98
C ILE A 59 -15.48 -2.26 -7.56
N PHE A 60 -14.56 -1.32 -7.33
CA PHE A 60 -13.95 -1.13 -6.01
C PHE A 60 -14.98 -0.72 -4.96
N ALA A 61 -15.84 0.24 -5.26
CA ALA A 61 -16.88 0.73 -4.34
C ALA A 61 -17.84 -0.39 -3.92
N ARG A 62 -18.20 -1.29 -4.85
CA ARG A 62 -19.06 -2.45 -4.59
C ARG A 62 -18.41 -3.44 -3.61
N VAL A 63 -17.11 -3.69 -3.75
CA VAL A 63 -16.39 -4.72 -2.96
C VAL A 63 -15.82 -4.16 -1.66
N LYS A 64 -15.53 -2.86 -1.59
CA LYS A 64 -14.88 -2.19 -0.45
C LYS A 64 -15.50 -2.52 0.92
N PRO A 65 -16.83 -2.47 1.13
CA PRO A 65 -17.42 -2.79 2.43
C PRO A 65 -17.05 -4.19 2.90
N LYS A 66 -17.20 -5.19 2.02
CA LYS A 66 -16.86 -6.58 2.32
C LYS A 66 -15.36 -6.77 2.63
N LEU A 67 -14.48 -6.05 1.94
CA LEU A 67 -13.04 -6.08 2.25
C LEU A 67 -12.73 -5.48 3.62
N ILE A 68 -13.47 -4.47 4.07
CA ILE A 68 -13.32 -3.89 5.41
C ILE A 68 -13.69 -4.93 6.45
N ASP A 69 -14.83 -5.60 6.30
CA ASP A 69 -15.31 -6.63 7.23
C ASP A 69 -14.35 -7.82 7.31
N LEU A 70 -13.88 -8.31 6.16
CA LEU A 70 -12.92 -9.42 6.09
C LEU A 70 -11.57 -9.09 6.72
N ARG A 71 -11.09 -7.84 6.57
CA ARG A 71 -9.87 -7.39 7.24
C ARG A 71 -10.05 -7.29 8.75
N ALA A 72 -11.18 -6.77 9.20
CA ALA A 72 -11.49 -6.69 10.63
C ALA A 72 -11.60 -8.08 11.25
N ASP A 73 -12.23 -9.05 10.56
CA ASP A 73 -12.31 -10.43 11.03
C ASP A 73 -10.92 -11.09 11.12
N LEU A 74 -10.09 -10.96 10.09
CA LEU A 74 -8.71 -11.45 10.12
C LEU A 74 -7.90 -10.83 11.26
N GLN A 75 -8.04 -9.52 11.49
CA GLN A 75 -7.34 -8.83 12.56
C GLN A 75 -7.77 -9.32 13.95
N LYS A 76 -9.08 -9.55 14.16
CA LYS A 76 -9.59 -10.12 15.42
C LYS A 76 -9.03 -11.52 15.69
N LYS A 77 -9.00 -12.38 14.66
CA LYS A 77 -8.47 -13.74 14.77
C LYS A 77 -6.95 -13.77 14.97
N GLN A 78 -6.22 -12.87 14.31
CA GLN A 78 -4.80 -12.69 14.55
C GLN A 78 -4.54 -12.28 16.01
N PHE A 79 -5.31 -11.32 16.53
CA PHE A 79 -5.17 -10.87 17.92
C PHE A 79 -5.45 -11.98 18.93
N ALA A 80 -6.51 -12.79 18.72
CA ALA A 80 -6.81 -13.93 19.57
C ALA A 80 -5.68 -14.98 19.56
N TYR A 81 -5.12 -15.26 18.38
CA TYR A 81 -3.96 -16.14 18.26
C TYR A 81 -2.73 -15.58 18.99
N ASP A 82 -2.42 -14.30 18.83
CA ASP A 82 -1.27 -13.67 19.49
C ASP A 82 -1.42 -13.67 21.01
N GLN A 83 -2.64 -13.47 21.54
CA GLN A 83 -2.93 -13.59 22.97
C GLN A 83 -2.70 -15.01 23.49
N ALA A 84 -3.21 -16.02 22.79
CA ALA A 84 -3.04 -17.42 23.19
C ALA A 84 -1.56 -17.83 23.16
N MET A 85 -0.79 -17.37 22.18
CA MET A 85 0.65 -17.63 22.07
C MET A 85 1.48 -16.91 23.14
N SER A 86 1.00 -15.78 23.65
CA SER A 86 1.69 -15.00 24.69
C SER A 86 1.30 -15.42 26.11
N ALA A 87 0.32 -16.33 26.27
CA ALA A 87 -0.11 -16.81 27.58
C ALA A 87 0.97 -17.69 28.22
N GLU A 88 1.14 -17.61 29.54
CA GLU A 88 2.09 -18.42 30.31
C GLU A 88 1.85 -19.93 30.14
N LYS A 89 0.59 -20.33 29.97
CA LYS A 89 0.17 -21.68 29.66
C LYS A 89 -0.76 -21.66 28.46
N SER A 90 -0.29 -22.16 27.33
CA SER A 90 -1.08 -22.26 26.10
C SER A 90 -1.58 -23.68 25.91
N ASP A 91 -2.88 -23.85 25.67
CA ASP A 91 -3.43 -25.15 25.28
C ASP A 91 -3.22 -25.37 23.77
N ARG A 92 -2.60 -26.51 23.43
CA ARG A 92 -2.31 -26.85 22.03
C ARG A 92 -3.56 -26.91 21.17
N LYS A 93 -4.66 -27.50 21.66
CA LYS A 93 -5.92 -27.61 20.90
C LYS A 93 -6.53 -26.24 20.63
N GLU A 94 -6.49 -25.35 21.62
CA GLU A 94 -6.96 -23.98 21.48
C GLU A 94 -6.14 -23.23 20.42
N VAL A 95 -4.81 -23.34 20.50
CA VAL A 95 -3.92 -22.69 19.52
C VAL A 95 -4.13 -23.25 18.12
N GLU A 96 -4.29 -24.56 17.95
CA GLU A 96 -4.61 -25.18 16.65
C GLU A 96 -5.92 -24.62 16.06
N ALA A 97 -6.97 -24.52 16.87
CA ALA A 97 -8.26 -23.94 16.44
C ALA A 97 -8.14 -22.47 16.04
N LEU A 98 -7.34 -21.69 16.77
CA LEU A 98 -7.08 -20.27 16.43
C LEU A 98 -6.26 -20.11 15.14
N ILE A 99 -5.30 -21.00 14.89
CA ILE A 99 -4.57 -21.05 13.62
C ILE A 99 -5.55 -21.30 12.46
N GLU A 100 -6.39 -22.33 12.57
CA GLU A 100 -7.36 -22.65 11.53
C GLU A 100 -8.32 -21.48 11.26
N ALA A 101 -8.87 -20.88 12.32
CA ALA A 101 -9.77 -19.73 12.19
C ALA A 101 -9.10 -18.53 11.51
N ARG A 102 -7.83 -18.26 11.85
CA ARG A 102 -7.04 -17.20 11.22
C ARG A 102 -6.79 -17.48 9.74
N GLU A 103 -6.38 -18.70 9.39
CA GLU A 103 -6.12 -19.07 8.00
C GLU A 103 -7.40 -19.06 7.14
N GLN A 104 -8.54 -19.47 7.69
CA GLN A 104 -9.85 -19.34 7.03
C GLN A 104 -10.19 -17.88 6.72
N ALA A 105 -10.01 -16.97 7.70
CA ALA A 105 -10.24 -15.54 7.49
C ALA A 105 -9.27 -14.95 6.46
N ARG A 106 -8.00 -15.36 6.48
CA ARG A 106 -7.00 -14.96 5.47
C ARG A 106 -7.39 -15.42 4.08
N SER A 107 -7.79 -16.68 3.95
CA SER A 107 -8.24 -17.25 2.68
C SER A 107 -9.46 -16.53 2.12
N ALA A 108 -10.44 -16.22 2.97
CA ALA A 108 -11.64 -15.46 2.58
C ALA A 108 -11.29 -14.06 2.04
N LEU A 109 -10.40 -13.34 2.72
CA LEU A 109 -9.92 -12.05 2.26
C LEU A 109 -9.15 -12.15 0.93
N GLN A 110 -8.26 -13.12 0.79
CA GLN A 110 -7.47 -13.31 -0.44
C GLN A 110 -8.37 -13.67 -1.62
N LYS A 111 -9.38 -14.53 -1.41
CA LYS A 111 -10.36 -14.88 -2.44
C LYS A 111 -11.11 -13.64 -2.94
N GLU A 112 -11.60 -12.78 -2.04
CA GLU A 112 -12.32 -11.58 -2.43
C GLU A 112 -11.44 -10.58 -3.19
N LEU A 113 -10.19 -10.41 -2.76
CA LEU A 113 -9.21 -9.58 -3.47
C LEU A 113 -8.91 -10.11 -4.87
N ALA A 114 -8.78 -11.43 -5.03
CA ALA A 114 -8.53 -12.06 -6.33
C ALA A 114 -9.72 -11.91 -7.30
N LEU A 115 -10.95 -12.06 -6.78
CA LEU A 115 -12.16 -11.85 -7.57
C LEU A 115 -12.30 -10.39 -8.01
N MET A 116 -12.07 -9.44 -7.11
CA MET A 116 -12.04 -8.03 -7.45
C MET A 116 -10.97 -7.72 -8.52
N GLU A 117 -9.77 -8.30 -8.40
CA GLU A 117 -8.72 -8.12 -9.39
C GLU A 117 -9.11 -8.69 -10.76
N LEU A 118 -9.80 -9.84 -10.78
CA LEU A 118 -10.32 -10.45 -12.00
C LEU A 118 -11.33 -9.53 -12.69
N ASP A 119 -12.30 -9.00 -11.94
CA ASP A 119 -13.29 -8.04 -12.46
C ASP A 119 -12.59 -6.80 -13.04
N MET A 120 -11.60 -6.24 -12.32
CA MET A 120 -10.83 -5.08 -12.79
C MET A 120 -10.02 -5.39 -14.07
N LYS A 121 -9.48 -6.61 -14.21
CA LYS A 121 -8.77 -7.02 -15.43
C LYS A 121 -9.70 -7.05 -16.65
N GLN A 122 -10.97 -7.34 -16.48
CA GLN A 122 -11.94 -7.36 -17.57
C GLN A 122 -12.23 -5.98 -18.16
N VAL A 123 -12.06 -4.92 -17.36
CA VAL A 123 -12.20 -3.52 -17.81
C VAL A 123 -11.04 -3.08 -18.71
N LEU A 124 -9.88 -3.73 -18.59
CA LEU A 124 -8.67 -3.35 -19.32
C LEU A 124 -8.58 -4.09 -20.66
N ARG A 125 -8.10 -3.40 -21.69
CA ARG A 125 -7.73 -4.00 -22.97
C ARG A 125 -6.52 -4.95 -22.81
N PRO A 126 -6.30 -5.89 -23.74
CA PRO A 126 -5.16 -6.81 -23.67
C PRO A 126 -3.80 -6.12 -23.51
N ASP A 127 -3.55 -5.06 -24.30
CA ASP A 127 -2.32 -4.26 -24.26
C ASP A 127 -2.11 -3.56 -22.88
N GLN A 128 -3.20 -3.03 -22.31
CA GLN A 128 -3.17 -2.41 -20.97
C GLN A 128 -2.89 -3.44 -19.86
N ARG A 129 -3.48 -4.64 -19.97
CA ARG A 129 -3.22 -5.73 -18.99
C ARG A 129 -1.77 -6.16 -18.99
N GLU A 130 -1.19 -6.35 -20.17
CA GLU A 130 0.22 -6.72 -20.30
C GLU A 130 1.15 -5.61 -19.76
N LYS A 131 0.85 -4.36 -20.08
CA LYS A 131 1.61 -3.21 -19.59
C LYS A 131 1.54 -3.09 -18.06
N LEU A 132 0.35 -3.26 -17.48
CA LEU A 132 0.15 -3.26 -16.03
C LEU A 132 0.93 -4.40 -15.35
N ALA A 133 0.94 -5.59 -15.95
CA ALA A 133 1.70 -6.73 -15.44
C ALA A 133 3.22 -6.44 -15.43
N ARG A 134 3.76 -5.88 -16.52
CA ARG A 134 5.17 -5.45 -16.59
C ARG A 134 5.51 -4.38 -15.56
N MET A 135 4.65 -3.37 -15.36
CA MET A 135 4.86 -2.34 -14.34
C MET A 135 4.90 -2.92 -12.93
N ARG A 136 4.03 -3.89 -12.63
CA ARG A 136 4.00 -4.57 -11.33
C ARG A 136 5.25 -5.41 -11.10
N GLU A 137 5.71 -6.11 -12.12
CA GLU A 137 6.93 -6.92 -12.03
C GLU A 137 8.18 -6.05 -11.80
N ASN A 138 8.33 -4.97 -12.55
CA ASN A 138 9.41 -4.01 -12.34
C ASN A 138 9.38 -3.42 -10.92
N ALA A 139 8.18 -3.08 -10.41
CA ALA A 139 8.05 -2.58 -9.04
C ALA A 139 8.46 -3.63 -7.99
N ARG A 140 8.14 -4.91 -8.20
CA ARG A 140 8.57 -6.01 -7.31
C ARG A 140 10.09 -6.17 -7.32
N GLN A 141 10.71 -6.16 -8.50
CA GLN A 141 12.15 -6.28 -8.65
C GLN A 141 12.89 -5.12 -7.96
N MET A 142 12.44 -3.88 -8.16
CA MET A 142 13.00 -2.71 -7.47
C MET A 142 12.85 -2.80 -5.94
N MET A 143 11.73 -3.32 -5.45
CA MET A 143 11.50 -3.48 -4.01
C MET A 143 12.42 -4.57 -3.43
N GLN A 144 12.62 -5.68 -4.14
CA GLN A 144 13.54 -6.75 -3.74
C GLN A 144 14.98 -6.26 -3.69
N GLU A 145 15.39 -5.50 -4.71
CA GLU A 145 16.72 -4.91 -4.77
C GLU A 145 16.96 -3.93 -3.61
N ARG A 146 15.98 -3.06 -3.32
CA ARG A 146 16.04 -2.18 -2.14
C ARG A 146 16.21 -2.96 -0.84
N ARG A 147 15.45 -4.05 -0.66
CA ARG A 147 15.55 -4.90 0.53
C ARG A 147 16.93 -5.55 0.65
N ARG A 148 17.51 -6.02 -0.47
CA ARG A 148 18.87 -6.57 -0.48
C ARG A 148 19.89 -5.51 -0.04
N ARG A 149 19.86 -4.33 -0.66
CA ARG A 149 20.77 -3.22 -0.30
C ARG A 149 20.65 -2.79 1.16
N THR A 150 19.44 -2.75 1.71
CA THR A 150 19.24 -2.41 3.13
C THR A 150 19.80 -3.48 4.05
N ARG A 151 19.65 -4.76 3.68
CA ARG A 151 20.20 -5.88 4.43
C ARG A 151 21.74 -5.88 4.39
N ASP A 152 22.32 -5.65 3.21
CA ASP A 152 23.77 -5.63 3.02
C ASP A 152 24.42 -4.37 3.66
N ALA A 153 23.64 -3.30 3.87
CA ALA A 153 24.09 -2.08 4.55
C ALA A 153 23.88 -2.12 6.09
N SER A 154 23.21 -3.15 6.62
CA SER A 154 23.12 -3.35 8.07
C SER A 154 24.45 -3.88 8.59
N PRO A 155 25.03 -3.29 9.69
CA PRO A 155 26.25 -3.82 10.30
C PRO A 155 26.06 -5.29 10.63
N SER A 156 27.04 -6.13 10.31
CA SER A 156 27.03 -7.52 10.73
C SER A 156 27.12 -7.58 12.26
N ASP A 157 26.51 -8.59 12.88
CA ASP A 157 26.59 -8.79 14.34
C ASP A 157 28.06 -8.89 14.84
N GLU A 158 29.01 -9.18 13.96
CA GLU A 158 30.45 -9.15 14.23
C GLU A 158 30.97 -7.72 14.49
N ASP A 159 30.43 -6.69 13.83
CA ASP A 159 30.84 -5.28 14.04
C ASP A 159 30.34 -4.74 15.40
N LEU A 160 29.27 -5.32 15.96
CA LEU A 160 28.72 -4.94 17.26
C LEU A 160 29.44 -5.61 18.43
N VAL A 161 30.25 -6.63 18.21
CA VAL A 161 30.96 -7.39 19.25
C VAL A 161 32.44 -7.00 19.35
N ALA A 162 32.93 -6.12 18.49
CA ALA A 162 34.31 -5.66 18.56
C ALA A 162 34.58 -4.94 19.90
N PRO A 163 35.53 -5.45 20.76
CA PRO A 163 35.85 -4.76 22.00
C PRO A 163 36.48 -3.39 21.71
N PRO A 164 36.27 -2.39 22.58
CA PRO A 164 36.85 -1.06 22.40
C PRO A 164 38.37 -1.14 22.29
N PRO A 165 39.00 -0.32 21.42
CA PRO A 165 40.44 -0.33 21.24
C PRO A 165 41.15 -0.05 22.57
N THR A 166 42.06 -0.92 22.96
CA THR A 166 42.87 -0.75 24.16
C THR A 166 43.69 0.53 24.07
N PRO A 167 43.72 1.39 25.10
CA PRO A 167 44.54 2.58 25.08
C PRO A 167 46.03 2.25 25.05
N LYS A 168 46.78 2.83 24.11
CA LYS A 168 48.23 2.68 24.02
C LYS A 168 48.88 3.23 25.32
N PRO A 169 49.83 2.47 25.92
CA PRO A 169 50.60 2.96 27.07
C PRO A 169 51.46 4.15 26.61
N ARG A 170 51.53 5.21 27.48
CA ARG A 170 52.44 6.36 27.33
C ARG A 170 53.85 6.01 27.64
#